data_a9a244676fc8847ba55e6bebd527c712
#
_entry.id   a9a244676fc8847ba55e6bebd527c712
#
_cell.length_a   1.000
_cell.length_b   1.000
_cell.length_c   1.000
_cell.angle_alpha   90.00
_cell.angle_beta   90.00
_cell.angle_gamma   90.00
#
_symmetry.space_group_name_H-M   'P 1'
#
loop_
_entity.id
_entity.type
_entity.pdbx_description
1 polymer ?
#
loop_
_entity_poly.entity_id
_entity_poly.type
_entity_poly.pdbx_seq_one_letter_code
_entity_poly.pdbx_strand_id
1 'polypeptide(L)'
;MCYFLYGAVNNGINDDDYKIAIKNSEYIFNCGDINDVNDCVENCGVEYRITTNHCDCDTAIGQKHTNKEELKSLEKLLLNLKKVRGIKYILISKNWVEETNNKQETVHIDDIDILHFFANAEDNCLYKIELYKKYY
;
A
#
# COMPACT_ATOMS: atom_id res chain seq x y z
N MET A 1 -20.15 -4.98 -7.96
CA MET A 1 -19.30 -5.32 -6.81
C MET A 1 -17.87 -4.94 -7.13
N CYS A 2 -17.11 -4.54 -6.15
CA CYS A 2 -15.85 -3.85 -6.41
C CYS A 2 -14.72 -4.37 -5.54
N TYR A 3 -13.48 -4.15 -6.03
CA TYR A 3 -12.29 -4.22 -5.20
C TYR A 3 -11.99 -2.82 -4.65
N PHE A 4 -11.41 -2.79 -3.45
CA PHE A 4 -10.89 -1.57 -2.85
C PHE A 4 -9.45 -1.78 -2.40
N LEU A 5 -8.63 -0.74 -2.56
CA LEU A 5 -7.26 -0.72 -2.06
C LEU A 5 -7.24 -0.04 -0.69
N TYR A 6 -6.67 -0.71 0.28
CA TYR A 6 -6.48 -0.19 1.64
C TYR A 6 -5.00 -0.16 1.98
N GLY A 7 -4.62 0.71 2.88
CA GLY A 7 -3.25 0.77 3.32
C GLY A 7 -3.01 1.84 4.38
N ALA A 8 -1.79 1.87 4.88
CA ALA A 8 -1.35 2.84 5.89
C ALA A 8 0.17 2.94 5.89
N VAL A 9 0.68 4.01 6.50
CA VAL A 9 2.09 4.12 6.89
C VAL A 9 2.17 4.15 8.41
N ASN A 10 3.33 3.85 8.98
CA ASN A 10 3.50 3.87 10.43
C ASN A 10 3.38 5.30 11.00
N ASN A 11 3.02 5.39 12.28
CA ASN A 11 3.01 6.66 13.02
C ASN A 11 4.43 7.19 13.24
N GLY A 12 4.55 8.49 13.50
CA GLY A 12 5.83 9.10 13.83
C GLY A 12 6.68 9.52 12.64
N ILE A 13 6.12 9.54 11.44
CA ILE A 13 6.82 10.03 10.25
C ILE A 13 6.88 11.56 10.24
N ASN A 14 7.86 12.12 9.52
CA ASN A 14 7.96 13.57 9.33
C ASN A 14 6.94 14.02 8.28
N ASP A 15 6.00 14.90 8.70
CA ASP A 15 4.89 15.33 7.82
C ASP A 15 5.37 16.09 6.59
N ASP A 16 6.37 16.94 6.72
CA ASP A 16 6.88 17.72 5.59
C ASP A 16 7.53 16.82 4.55
N ASP A 17 8.37 15.88 4.99
CA ASP A 17 9.00 14.91 4.11
C ASP A 17 7.95 14.00 3.45
N TYR A 18 6.92 13.61 4.22
CA TYR A 18 5.83 12.79 3.70
C TYR A 18 5.05 13.51 2.59
N LYS A 19 4.69 14.78 2.81
CA LYS A 19 3.97 15.59 1.80
C LYS A 19 4.76 15.72 0.52
N ILE A 20 6.08 15.87 0.61
CA ILE A 20 6.94 15.90 -0.57
C ILE A 20 6.95 14.56 -1.29
N ALA A 21 7.05 13.46 -0.53
CA ALA A 21 7.13 12.12 -1.09
C ALA A 21 5.86 11.72 -1.86
N ILE A 22 4.68 12.14 -1.39
CA ILE A 22 3.40 11.80 -2.02
C ILE A 22 2.92 12.82 -3.07
N LYS A 23 3.68 13.89 -3.28
CA LYS A 23 3.32 14.92 -4.25
C LYS A 23 3.16 14.28 -5.64
N ASN A 24 2.03 14.55 -6.29
CA ASN A 24 1.66 13.98 -7.59
C ASN A 24 1.39 12.46 -7.56
N SER A 25 1.24 11.87 -6.39
CA SER A 25 0.83 10.47 -6.27
C SER A 25 -0.68 10.33 -6.32
N GLU A 26 -1.14 9.24 -6.93
CA GLU A 26 -2.57 8.86 -6.91
C GLU A 26 -2.95 8.17 -5.61
N TYR A 27 -1.97 7.78 -4.80
CA TYR A 27 -2.19 7.06 -3.55
C TYR A 27 -1.96 7.96 -2.36
N ILE A 28 -2.84 7.84 -1.37
CA ILE A 28 -2.78 8.58 -0.09
C ILE A 28 -2.79 7.57 1.04
N PHE A 29 -1.79 7.64 1.92
CA PHE A 29 -1.68 6.74 3.07
C PHE A 29 -1.82 7.54 4.36
N ASN A 30 -2.81 7.19 5.17
CA ASN A 30 -2.92 7.71 6.54
C ASN A 30 -2.03 6.88 7.48
N CYS A 31 -1.63 7.45 8.59
CA CYS A 31 -0.88 6.74 9.62
C CYS A 31 -1.79 5.74 10.34
N GLY A 32 -1.32 4.51 10.49
CA GLY A 32 -2.07 3.47 11.18
C GLY A 32 -1.29 2.17 11.27
N ASP A 33 -1.79 1.25 12.08
CA ASP A 33 -1.21 -0.08 12.23
C ASP A 33 -2.06 -1.15 11.51
N ILE A 34 -1.63 -2.40 11.64
CA ILE A 34 -2.30 -3.54 11.02
C ILE A 34 -3.76 -3.64 11.49
N ASN A 35 -4.03 -3.41 12.78
CA ASN A 35 -5.38 -3.49 13.32
C ASN A 35 -6.27 -2.38 12.76
N ASP A 36 -5.74 -1.18 12.62
CA ASP A 36 -6.48 -0.04 12.05
C ASP A 36 -6.94 -0.35 10.62
N VAL A 37 -6.05 -0.89 9.80
CA VAL A 37 -6.37 -1.24 8.41
C VAL A 37 -7.38 -2.38 8.35
N ASN A 38 -7.18 -3.44 9.13
CA ASN A 38 -8.10 -4.59 9.15
C ASN A 38 -9.49 -4.19 9.64
N ASP A 39 -9.59 -3.33 10.66
CA ASP A 39 -10.88 -2.82 11.15
C ASP A 39 -11.59 -2.02 10.08
N CYS A 40 -10.86 -1.19 9.33
CA CYS A 40 -11.42 -0.43 8.21
C CYS A 40 -11.96 -1.36 7.12
N VAL A 41 -11.19 -2.38 6.75
CA VAL A 41 -11.60 -3.38 5.75
C VAL A 41 -12.86 -4.11 6.21
N GLU A 42 -12.88 -4.58 7.46
CA GLU A 42 -14.01 -5.34 8.03
C GLU A 42 -15.31 -4.53 8.04
N ASN A 43 -15.22 -3.24 8.33
CA ASN A 43 -16.38 -2.36 8.46
C ASN A 43 -16.70 -1.56 7.18
N CYS A 44 -16.07 -1.89 6.06
CA CYS A 44 -16.21 -1.18 4.79
C CYS A 44 -15.97 0.33 4.94
N GLY A 45 -15.02 0.68 5.82
CA GLY A 45 -14.66 2.07 6.11
C GLY A 45 -13.90 2.72 4.97
N VAL A 46 -13.69 4.02 5.08
CA VAL A 46 -12.99 4.80 4.05
C VAL A 46 -11.68 5.39 4.55
N GLU A 47 -11.41 5.39 5.85
CA GLU A 47 -10.28 6.07 6.49
C GLU A 47 -8.93 5.57 5.95
N TYR A 48 -8.85 4.28 5.65
CA TYR A 48 -7.62 3.65 5.17
C TYR A 48 -7.68 3.21 3.71
N ARG A 49 -8.66 3.71 2.95
CA ARG A 49 -8.62 3.58 1.50
C ARG A 49 -7.53 4.51 0.96
N ILE A 50 -6.70 3.97 0.06
CA ILE A 50 -5.52 4.70 -0.43
C ILE A 50 -5.78 5.42 -1.76
N THR A 51 -6.98 5.33 -2.31
CA THR A 51 -7.40 6.06 -3.51
C THR A 51 -8.68 6.82 -3.23
N THR A 52 -8.97 7.80 -4.09
CA THR A 52 -10.26 8.53 -4.08
C THR A 52 -11.22 7.99 -5.12
N ASN A 53 -10.88 6.88 -5.76
CA ASN A 53 -11.72 6.26 -6.79
C ASN A 53 -13.00 5.69 -6.18
N HIS A 54 -14.07 5.65 -6.98
CA HIS A 54 -15.32 5.00 -6.57
C HIS A 54 -15.07 3.51 -6.26
N CYS A 55 -14.25 2.85 -7.10
CA CYS A 55 -13.72 1.52 -6.82
C CYS A 55 -12.35 1.37 -7.49
N ASP A 56 -11.61 0.33 -7.09
CA ASP A 56 -10.24 0.08 -7.54
C ASP A 56 -10.15 -1.17 -8.43
N CYS A 57 -11.22 -1.51 -9.15
CA CYS A 57 -11.26 -2.70 -10.01
C CYS A 57 -10.26 -2.64 -11.16
N ASP A 58 -9.87 -1.44 -11.59
CA ASP A 58 -8.93 -1.24 -12.70
C ASP A 58 -7.47 -1.15 -12.24
N THR A 59 -7.20 -1.34 -10.94
CA THR A 59 -5.82 -1.29 -10.45
C THR A 59 -4.95 -2.35 -11.09
N ALA A 60 -3.69 -2.02 -11.34
CA ALA A 60 -2.70 -2.97 -11.82
C ALA A 60 -2.22 -3.93 -10.72
N ILE A 61 -2.48 -3.61 -9.45
CA ILE A 61 -2.11 -4.47 -8.32
C ILE A 61 -2.90 -5.77 -8.40
N GLY A 62 -2.17 -6.90 -8.41
CA GLY A 62 -2.79 -8.22 -8.53
C GLY A 62 -3.24 -8.60 -9.93
N GLN A 63 -2.87 -7.83 -10.96
CA GLN A 63 -3.21 -8.10 -12.35
C GLN A 63 -1.96 -8.21 -13.20
N LYS A 64 -1.65 -9.43 -13.64
CA LYS A 64 -0.38 -9.76 -14.31
C LYS A 64 -0.20 -9.13 -15.69
N HIS A 65 -1.28 -8.77 -16.37
CA HIS A 65 -1.26 -8.34 -17.77
C HIS A 65 -1.73 -6.90 -17.98
N THR A 66 -1.71 -6.08 -16.92
CA THR A 66 -2.20 -4.73 -16.99
C THR A 66 -1.08 -3.69 -17.16
N ASN A 67 -1.50 -2.44 -17.22
CA ASN A 67 -0.66 -1.29 -17.44
C ASN A 67 0.49 -1.19 -16.43
N LYS A 68 1.70 -1.34 -16.93
CA LYS A 68 2.91 -1.23 -16.11
C LYS A 68 3.18 0.19 -15.61
N GLU A 69 2.55 1.20 -16.20
CA GLU A 69 2.74 2.59 -15.78
C GLU A 69 2.26 2.83 -14.34
N GLU A 70 1.12 2.23 -13.96
CA GLU A 70 0.64 2.31 -12.57
C GLU A 70 1.64 1.68 -11.61
N LEU A 71 2.17 0.50 -11.94
CA LEU A 71 3.15 -0.20 -11.11
C LEU A 71 4.46 0.57 -10.99
N LYS A 72 4.90 1.23 -12.05
CA LYS A 72 6.09 2.10 -12.02
C LYS A 72 5.85 3.32 -11.16
N SER A 73 4.66 3.91 -11.19
CA SER A 73 4.29 5.03 -10.33
C SER A 73 4.28 4.60 -8.86
N LEU A 74 3.78 3.42 -8.56
CA LEU A 74 3.80 2.85 -7.22
C LEU A 74 5.24 2.59 -6.75
N GLU A 75 6.09 2.04 -7.61
CA GLU A 75 7.51 1.85 -7.32
C GLU A 75 8.18 3.18 -6.96
N LYS A 76 7.96 4.20 -7.75
CA LYS A 76 8.51 5.54 -7.51
C LYS A 76 8.03 6.09 -6.17
N LEU A 77 6.75 5.93 -5.86
CA LEU A 77 6.19 6.36 -4.59
C LEU A 77 6.88 5.65 -3.42
N LEU A 78 7.05 4.32 -3.49
CA LEU A 78 7.69 3.57 -2.42
C LEU A 78 9.15 3.98 -2.23
N LEU A 79 9.88 4.21 -3.30
CA LEU A 79 11.26 4.67 -3.23
C LEU A 79 11.35 6.08 -2.63
N ASN A 80 10.37 6.94 -2.90
CA ASN A 80 10.28 8.27 -2.28
C ASN A 80 9.92 8.15 -0.80
N LEU A 81 8.98 7.28 -0.43
CA LEU A 81 8.61 7.05 0.97
C LEU A 81 9.78 6.51 1.79
N LYS A 82 10.63 5.69 1.18
CA LYS A 82 11.84 5.17 1.85
C LYS A 82 12.76 6.28 2.37
N LYS A 83 12.69 7.47 1.77
CA LYS A 83 13.50 8.63 2.16
C LYS A 83 12.86 9.49 3.25
N VAL A 84 11.60 9.23 3.61
CA VAL A 84 10.88 9.99 4.63
C VAL A 84 11.43 9.63 6.01
N ARG A 85 11.74 10.64 6.82
CA ARG A 85 12.22 10.43 8.18
C ARG A 85 11.14 9.76 9.03
N GLY A 86 11.53 8.72 9.75
CA GLY A 86 10.62 7.96 10.63
C GLY A 86 9.81 6.90 9.90
N ILE A 87 9.94 6.76 8.60
CA ILE A 87 9.23 5.71 7.86
C ILE A 87 9.82 4.34 8.21
N LYS A 88 8.95 3.39 8.55
CA LYS A 88 9.34 2.02 8.86
C LYS A 88 8.71 1.02 7.91
N TYR A 89 7.43 1.21 7.60
CA TYR A 89 6.69 0.29 6.75
C TYR A 89 5.53 0.97 6.05
N ILE A 90 5.06 0.32 5.00
CA ILE A 90 3.78 0.61 4.36
C ILE A 90 2.93 -0.66 4.43
N LEU A 91 1.65 -0.49 4.68
CA LEU A 91 0.66 -1.56 4.62
C LEU A 91 -0.18 -1.36 3.36
N ILE A 92 -0.48 -2.44 2.67
CA ILE A 92 -1.36 -2.40 1.50
C ILE A 92 -2.11 -3.72 1.35
N SER A 93 -3.40 -3.63 1.02
CA SER A 93 -4.20 -4.79 0.67
C SER A 93 -5.21 -4.44 -0.41
N LYS A 94 -5.56 -5.42 -1.24
CA LYS A 94 -6.62 -5.31 -2.24
C LYS A 94 -7.72 -6.28 -1.86
N ASN A 95 -8.88 -5.75 -1.50
CA ASN A 95 -9.97 -6.54 -0.96
C ASN A 95 -11.20 -6.47 -1.85
N TRP A 96 -11.77 -7.63 -2.13
CA TRP A 96 -13.13 -7.72 -2.65
C TRP A 96 -14.09 -7.17 -1.59
N VAL A 97 -15.11 -6.41 -2.02
CA VAL A 97 -16.09 -5.84 -1.10
C VAL A 97 -16.70 -6.92 -0.21
N GLU A 98 -16.86 -6.61 1.08
CA GLU A 98 -17.39 -7.50 2.12
C GLU A 98 -16.45 -8.65 2.51
N GLU A 99 -15.25 -8.75 1.96
CA GLU A 99 -14.26 -9.74 2.36
C GLU A 99 -13.15 -9.10 3.20
N THR A 100 -12.70 -9.83 4.23
CA THR A 100 -11.63 -9.40 5.12
C THR A 100 -10.29 -10.01 4.70
N ASN A 101 -9.20 -9.48 5.27
CA ASN A 101 -7.88 -10.08 5.08
C ASN A 101 -7.81 -11.41 5.83
N ASN A 102 -7.49 -12.48 5.12
CA ASN A 102 -7.33 -13.83 5.66
C ASN A 102 -5.86 -14.27 5.70
N LYS A 103 -4.96 -13.42 5.24
CA LYS A 103 -3.53 -13.71 5.15
C LYS A 103 -2.74 -12.42 5.36
N GLN A 104 -1.55 -12.54 5.94
CA GLN A 104 -0.62 -11.42 6.08
C GLN A 104 0.76 -11.88 5.67
N GLU A 105 1.45 -11.05 4.88
CA GLU A 105 2.84 -11.28 4.50
C GLU A 105 3.67 -10.04 4.81
N THR A 106 4.86 -10.27 5.34
CA THR A 106 5.84 -9.21 5.60
C THR A 106 7.05 -9.41 4.71
N VAL A 107 7.42 -8.36 3.98
CA VAL A 107 8.58 -8.36 3.09
C VAL A 107 9.37 -7.08 3.30
N HIS A 108 10.63 -7.08 2.90
CA HIS A 108 11.45 -5.87 2.87
C HIS A 108 11.60 -5.39 1.43
N ILE A 109 11.51 -4.06 1.22
CA ILE A 109 11.56 -3.47 -0.11
C ILE A 109 12.82 -3.86 -0.89
N ASP A 110 13.94 -4.05 -0.20
CA ASP A 110 15.22 -4.41 -0.85
C ASP A 110 15.25 -5.88 -1.31
N ASP A 111 14.32 -6.71 -0.84
CA ASP A 111 14.29 -8.15 -1.13
C ASP A 111 13.31 -8.52 -2.24
N ILE A 112 12.59 -7.55 -2.80
CA ILE A 112 11.56 -7.79 -3.81
C ILE A 112 11.82 -7.01 -5.10
N ASP A 113 11.34 -7.55 -6.21
CA ASP A 113 11.14 -6.80 -7.44
C ASP A 113 9.74 -6.18 -7.34
N ILE A 114 9.67 -4.86 -7.15
CA ILE A 114 8.43 -4.16 -6.82
C ILE A 114 7.35 -4.40 -7.88
N LEU A 115 7.67 -4.30 -9.16
CA LEU A 115 6.69 -4.48 -10.22
C LEU A 115 6.12 -5.89 -10.21
N HIS A 116 6.99 -6.89 -10.15
CA HIS A 116 6.59 -8.29 -10.11
C HIS A 116 5.77 -8.60 -8.85
N PHE A 117 6.22 -8.11 -7.70
CA PHE A 117 5.55 -8.31 -6.42
C PHE A 117 4.10 -7.83 -6.46
N PHE A 118 3.88 -6.58 -6.88
CA PHE A 118 2.53 -6.02 -6.91
C PHE A 118 1.66 -6.59 -8.04
N ALA A 119 2.24 -6.94 -9.18
CA ALA A 119 1.49 -7.60 -10.24
C ALA A 119 0.95 -8.97 -9.80
N ASN A 120 1.65 -9.64 -8.90
CA ASN A 120 1.29 -10.96 -8.38
C ASN A 120 0.67 -10.93 -6.98
N ALA A 121 0.31 -9.76 -6.46
CA ALA A 121 -0.31 -9.64 -5.15
C ALA A 121 -1.64 -10.39 -5.09
N GLU A 122 -1.86 -11.09 -3.98
CA GLU A 122 -3.09 -11.85 -3.75
C GLU A 122 -4.18 -10.94 -3.18
N ASP A 123 -5.43 -11.21 -3.54
CA ASP A 123 -6.59 -10.55 -2.96
C ASP A 123 -6.75 -10.97 -1.49
N ASN A 124 -7.27 -10.06 -0.68
CA ASN A 124 -7.57 -10.31 0.74
C ASN A 124 -6.34 -10.74 1.55
N CYS A 125 -5.18 -10.26 1.13
CA CYS A 125 -3.91 -10.42 1.82
C CYS A 125 -3.37 -9.06 2.21
N LEU A 126 -3.01 -8.88 3.48
CA LEU A 126 -2.36 -7.66 3.94
C LEU A 126 -0.86 -7.81 3.80
N TYR A 127 -0.27 -6.97 2.96
CA TYR A 127 1.18 -6.92 2.79
C TYR A 127 1.77 -5.82 3.65
N LYS A 128 2.73 -6.18 4.49
CA LYS A 128 3.55 -5.23 5.23
C LYS A 128 4.91 -5.16 4.53
N ILE A 129 5.19 -4.02 3.93
CA ILE A 129 6.44 -3.79 3.21
C ILE A 129 7.31 -2.90 4.07
N GLU A 130 8.39 -3.46 4.60
CA GLU A 130 9.34 -2.73 5.44
C GLU A 130 10.23 -1.86 4.57
N LEU A 131 10.34 -0.59 4.93
CA LEU A 131 11.06 0.43 4.17
C LEU A 131 12.33 0.91 4.86
N TYR A 132 12.54 0.52 6.12
CA TYR A 132 13.73 0.96 6.85
C TYR A 132 15.02 0.50 6.17
N LYS A 133 16.09 1.28 6.39
CA LYS A 133 17.40 0.96 5.82
C LYS A 133 17.99 -0.25 6.53
N LYS A 134 18.35 -1.27 5.74
CA LYS A 134 19.08 -2.42 6.29
C LYS A 134 20.55 -2.07 6.51
N TYR A 135 21.09 -2.51 7.63
CA TYR A 135 22.52 -2.46 7.92
C TYR A 135 23.05 -3.90 7.91
N TYR A 136 24.10 -4.11 7.16
CA TYR A 136 24.76 -5.41 7.05
C TYR A 136 26.04 -5.42 7.83
#